data_e5212185e074fdd00e175ef8d3a0b7af
#
_entry.id   e5212185e074fdd00e175ef8d3a0b7af
#
_cell.length_a   1.000
_cell.length_b   1.000
_cell.length_c   1.000
_cell.angle_alpha   90.00
_cell.angle_beta   90.00
_cell.angle_gamma   90.00
#
_symmetry.space_group_name_H-M   'P 1'
#
loop_
_entity.id
_entity.type
_entity.pdbx_description
1 polymer ?
#
loop_
_entity_poly.entity_id
_entity_poly.type
_entity_poly.pdbx_seq_one_letter_code
_entity_poly.pdbx_strand_id
1 'polypeptide(L)'
;MSTLNCLVIACLAGLAVAGSLSAQSASPAVGTKEKLPVPDKLVVLTFDDSAKSHYTFVRPLLLKFNFGATFFITEGFDFRDNKQDYMTWEEIAELHRDGFEIGNHTRDHLGISDANVPQLAEQLDAIAQRCQEHGIPAPVSFAWPGNATSLQAFPILKEHGIRFARRGGAPEYPYEEGRGFAFQPAADHPLLLPSAGDARPKWTLDNFILAAQQARGGRVAILQFHGAPDTAHNWVSTPQPNFEANMHYLATHGYKVIALRDLSNYADSQTEPADPMAIIHERQSVLKH
;
A
#
# COMPACT_ATOMS: atom_id res chain seq x y z
N MET A 1 82.95 42.78 -40.17
CA MET A 1 82.46 43.83 -39.33
C MET A 1 81.38 43.27 -38.44
N SER A 2 81.72 43.26 -37.22
CA SER A 2 80.86 42.94 -36.00
C SER A 2 80.06 41.68 -35.96
N THR A 3 80.65 40.71 -35.33
CA THR A 3 80.06 39.45 -34.85
C THR A 3 79.37 39.69 -33.52
N LEU A 4 78.13 39.25 -33.40
CA LEU A 4 77.38 39.24 -32.11
C LEU A 4 77.12 37.83 -31.68
N ASN A 5 77.79 37.45 -30.59
CA ASN A 5 77.59 36.16 -29.93
C ASN A 5 76.20 36.12 -29.25
N CYS A 6 75.40 35.07 -29.50
CA CYS A 6 74.18 34.74 -28.72
C CYS A 6 74.45 33.58 -27.77
N LEU A 7 74.34 33.87 -26.50
CA LEU A 7 74.47 32.95 -25.39
C LEU A 7 73.13 32.13 -25.24
N VAL A 8 73.23 30.79 -25.35
CA VAL A 8 72.03 29.90 -25.15
C VAL A 8 72.00 29.53 -23.67
N ILE A 9 70.97 29.99 -22.97
CA ILE A 9 70.64 29.55 -21.60
C ILE A 9 69.64 28.40 -21.70
N ALA A 10 70.03 27.21 -21.26
CA ALA A 10 69.16 26.06 -21.14
C ALA A 10 68.34 26.14 -19.82
N CYS A 11 67.08 26.38 -19.93
CA CYS A 11 66.14 26.23 -18.80
C CYS A 11 65.67 24.78 -18.69
N LEU A 12 66.08 24.11 -17.63
CA LEU A 12 65.48 22.84 -17.21
C LEU A 12 64.08 23.09 -16.58
N ALA A 13 63.01 22.67 -17.28
CA ALA A 13 61.64 22.66 -16.72
C ALA A 13 61.41 21.34 -15.99
N GLY A 14 61.33 21.39 -14.68
CA GLY A 14 60.89 20.27 -13.86
C GLY A 14 59.35 20.06 -13.99
N LEU A 15 58.93 18.91 -14.49
CA LEU A 15 57.52 18.49 -14.45
C LEU A 15 57.15 18.09 -13.02
N ALA A 16 56.34 18.92 -12.35
CA ALA A 16 55.64 18.55 -11.13
C ALA A 16 54.35 17.82 -11.53
N VAL A 17 54.29 16.51 -11.31
CA VAL A 17 53.05 15.70 -11.42
C VAL A 17 52.19 16.01 -10.21
N ALA A 18 51.18 16.86 -10.38
CA ALA A 18 50.14 17.07 -9.36
C ALA A 18 49.15 15.91 -9.42
N GLY A 19 49.29 14.96 -8.48
CA GLY A 19 48.30 13.91 -8.26
C GLY A 19 47.02 14.53 -7.73
N SER A 20 45.96 14.55 -8.55
CA SER A 20 44.60 14.90 -8.13
C SER A 20 44.04 13.80 -7.24
N LEU A 21 44.02 14.00 -5.91
CA LEU A 21 43.19 13.20 -5.03
C LEU A 21 41.72 13.56 -5.31
N SER A 22 41.01 12.69 -6.02
CA SER A 22 39.56 12.73 -6.09
C SER A 22 38.99 12.40 -4.71
N ALA A 23 38.54 13.40 -3.97
CA ALA A 23 37.73 13.22 -2.79
C ALA A 23 36.39 12.68 -3.26
N GLN A 24 36.16 11.35 -3.11
CA GLN A 24 34.83 10.75 -3.18
C GLN A 24 34.03 11.34 -2.03
N SER A 25 33.11 12.25 -2.35
CA SER A 25 32.11 12.71 -1.41
C SER A 25 31.18 11.50 -1.13
N ALA A 26 31.37 10.89 0.03
CA ALA A 26 30.38 9.95 0.55
C ALA A 26 29.06 10.71 0.70
N SER A 27 28.06 10.32 -0.10
CA SER A 27 26.69 10.77 0.11
C SER A 27 26.30 10.47 1.56
N PRO A 28 25.67 11.42 2.28
CA PRO A 28 25.24 11.13 3.66
C PRO A 28 24.27 9.94 3.61
N ALA A 29 24.56 8.91 4.40
CA ALA A 29 23.66 7.80 4.63
C ALA A 29 22.31 8.41 5.06
N VAL A 30 21.24 8.12 4.30
CA VAL A 30 19.88 8.49 4.67
C VAL A 30 19.63 7.81 6.00
N GLY A 31 19.67 8.58 7.08
CA GLY A 31 19.41 8.06 8.42
C GLY A 31 18.05 7.40 8.44
N THR A 32 18.01 6.10 8.69
CA THR A 32 16.74 5.36 8.88
C THR A 32 16.06 5.96 10.10
N LYS A 33 14.97 6.70 9.85
CA LYS A 33 14.15 7.25 10.94
C LYS A 33 13.65 6.08 11.79
N GLU A 34 13.96 6.12 13.08
CA GLU A 34 13.51 5.07 14.01
C GLU A 34 11.99 4.92 13.93
N LYS A 35 11.51 3.67 13.86
CA LYS A 35 10.08 3.39 13.78
C LYS A 35 9.42 3.61 15.13
N LEU A 36 8.23 4.19 15.10
CA LEU A 36 7.43 4.33 16.30
C LEU A 36 6.91 2.95 16.77
N PRO A 37 6.76 2.72 18.07
CA PRO A 37 6.07 1.54 18.55
C PRO A 37 4.62 1.53 18.05
N VAL A 38 4.12 0.36 17.64
CA VAL A 38 2.72 0.21 17.23
C VAL A 38 1.82 0.37 18.46
N PRO A 39 0.98 1.41 18.52
CA PRO A 39 0.07 1.58 19.65
C PRO A 39 -1.11 0.59 19.55
N ASP A 40 -1.71 0.26 20.68
CA ASP A 40 -2.99 -0.43 20.68
C ASP A 40 -4.05 0.43 19.97
N LYS A 41 -5.05 -0.23 19.37
CA LYS A 41 -6.14 0.41 18.59
C LYS A 41 -5.66 1.15 17.34
N LEU A 42 -4.55 0.72 16.73
CA LEU A 42 -4.13 1.20 15.41
C LEU A 42 -4.83 0.40 14.32
N VAL A 43 -5.63 1.08 13.51
CA VAL A 43 -6.42 0.50 12.42
C VAL A 43 -6.04 1.15 11.10
N VAL A 44 -5.99 0.35 10.05
CA VAL A 44 -5.91 0.81 8.67
C VAL A 44 -7.22 0.49 7.97
N LEU A 45 -7.83 1.48 7.31
CA LEU A 45 -9.00 1.28 6.47
C LEU A 45 -8.58 1.19 5.00
N THR A 46 -9.07 0.18 4.31
CA THR A 46 -8.81 -0.05 2.87
C THR A 46 -10.10 -0.32 2.11
N PHE A 47 -10.19 0.23 0.90
CA PHE A 47 -11.36 0.17 0.03
C PHE A 47 -10.93 -0.27 -1.37
N ASP A 48 -11.56 -1.31 -1.91
CA ASP A 48 -11.22 -1.91 -3.20
C ASP A 48 -12.23 -1.54 -4.31
N ASP A 49 -11.86 -1.79 -5.55
CA ASP A 49 -12.72 -1.83 -6.75
C ASP A 49 -13.28 -0.49 -7.24
N SER A 50 -12.77 0.64 -6.77
CA SER A 50 -13.15 1.96 -7.31
C SER A 50 -14.65 2.30 -7.24
N ALA A 51 -15.40 1.71 -6.29
CA ALA A 51 -16.84 1.86 -6.19
C ALA A 51 -17.26 3.34 -6.04
N LYS A 52 -18.37 3.75 -6.67
CA LYS A 52 -18.91 5.12 -6.61
C LYS A 52 -19.18 5.60 -5.19
N SER A 53 -19.62 4.69 -4.33
CA SER A 53 -19.90 5.00 -2.92
C SER A 53 -18.68 5.41 -2.11
N HIS A 54 -17.46 5.10 -2.56
CA HIS A 54 -16.24 5.60 -1.92
C HIS A 54 -16.21 7.13 -1.91
N TYR A 55 -16.61 7.75 -3.01
CA TYR A 55 -16.68 9.20 -3.11
C TYR A 55 -17.95 9.77 -2.50
N THR A 56 -19.12 9.20 -2.81
CA THR A 56 -20.41 9.80 -2.48
C THR A 56 -20.83 9.61 -1.03
N PHE A 57 -20.40 8.52 -0.37
CA PHE A 57 -20.83 8.17 0.98
C PHE A 57 -19.67 7.95 1.96
N VAL A 58 -18.65 7.15 1.57
CA VAL A 58 -17.53 6.82 2.46
C VAL A 58 -16.70 8.08 2.76
N ARG A 59 -16.29 8.82 1.72
CA ARG A 59 -15.47 10.04 1.84
C ARG A 59 -16.01 11.04 2.88
N PRO A 60 -17.24 11.53 2.81
CA PRO A 60 -17.73 12.52 3.76
C PRO A 60 -17.76 12.00 5.21
N LEU A 61 -17.99 10.70 5.39
CA LEU A 61 -18.01 10.10 6.72
C LEU A 61 -16.59 9.99 7.30
N LEU A 62 -15.61 9.59 6.50
CA LEU A 62 -14.21 9.53 6.93
C LEU A 62 -13.66 10.93 7.26
N LEU A 63 -13.98 11.94 6.46
CA LEU A 63 -13.62 13.35 6.73
C LEU A 63 -14.23 13.84 8.04
N LYS A 64 -15.51 13.53 8.31
CA LYS A 64 -16.20 13.88 9.56
C LYS A 64 -15.46 13.36 10.80
N PHE A 65 -14.89 12.16 10.74
CA PHE A 65 -14.17 11.55 11.85
C PHE A 65 -12.66 11.79 11.81
N ASN A 66 -12.15 12.50 10.80
CA ASN A 66 -10.72 12.70 10.57
C ASN A 66 -9.95 11.37 10.49
N PHE A 67 -10.50 10.41 9.74
CA PHE A 67 -9.91 9.10 9.53
C PHE A 67 -9.09 9.05 8.26
N GLY A 68 -7.89 8.43 8.33
CA GLY A 68 -7.11 8.06 7.16
C GLY A 68 -7.67 6.81 6.49
N ALA A 69 -7.45 6.68 5.19
CA ALA A 69 -7.85 5.50 4.42
C ALA A 69 -7.02 5.36 3.14
N THR A 70 -7.02 4.15 2.58
CA THR A 70 -6.44 3.83 1.27
C THR A 70 -7.54 3.32 0.34
N PHE A 71 -7.65 3.95 -0.84
CA PHE A 71 -8.52 3.50 -1.90
C PHE A 71 -7.69 2.83 -2.99
N PHE A 72 -7.89 1.54 -3.18
CA PHE A 72 -7.20 0.74 -4.19
C PHE A 72 -7.96 0.79 -5.50
N ILE A 73 -7.34 1.42 -6.49
CA ILE A 73 -7.97 1.76 -7.76
C ILE A 73 -7.68 0.70 -8.81
N THR A 74 -8.74 0.30 -9.49
CA THR A 74 -8.74 -0.51 -10.71
C THR A 74 -9.62 0.17 -11.78
N GLU A 75 -9.30 -0.04 -13.05
CA GLU A 75 -10.17 0.27 -14.19
C GLU A 75 -10.84 -0.99 -14.75
N GLY A 76 -10.74 -2.10 -14.01
CA GLY A 76 -11.43 -3.35 -14.31
C GLY A 76 -12.95 -3.23 -14.22
N PHE A 77 -13.63 -4.34 -14.53
CA PHE A 77 -15.08 -4.38 -14.61
C PHE A 77 -15.60 -3.37 -15.65
N ASP A 78 -16.70 -2.68 -15.35
CA ASP A 78 -17.29 -1.65 -16.21
C ASP A 78 -16.84 -0.23 -15.85
N PHE A 79 -15.69 -0.08 -15.17
CA PHE A 79 -15.20 1.20 -14.65
C PHE A 79 -15.25 2.34 -15.68
N ARG A 80 -14.88 2.06 -16.95
CA ARG A 80 -14.79 3.11 -17.99
C ARG A 80 -16.14 3.69 -18.37
N ASP A 81 -17.14 2.85 -18.46
CA ASP A 81 -18.44 3.19 -19.05
C ASP A 81 -19.53 3.41 -18.00
N ASN A 82 -19.44 2.74 -16.85
CA ASN A 82 -20.45 2.79 -15.79
C ASN A 82 -20.06 3.77 -14.66
N LYS A 83 -20.31 5.04 -14.86
CA LYS A 83 -20.05 6.07 -13.81
C LYS A 83 -21.17 6.22 -12.79
N GLN A 84 -22.20 5.41 -12.89
CA GLN A 84 -23.21 5.27 -11.85
C GLN A 84 -22.67 4.42 -10.68
N ASP A 85 -21.94 3.35 -10.98
CA ASP A 85 -21.44 2.39 -9.98
C ASP A 85 -19.97 2.60 -9.64
N TYR A 86 -19.18 3.24 -10.51
CA TYR A 86 -17.75 3.49 -10.31
C TYR A 86 -17.41 4.98 -10.30
N MET A 87 -16.35 5.33 -9.55
CA MET A 87 -15.80 6.69 -9.52
C MET A 87 -15.28 7.15 -10.89
N THR A 88 -15.19 8.47 -11.07
CA THR A 88 -14.37 9.06 -12.14
C THR A 88 -12.95 9.31 -11.61
N TRP A 89 -12.00 9.57 -12.51
CA TRP A 89 -10.65 9.95 -12.11
C TRP A 89 -10.58 11.32 -11.43
N GLU A 90 -11.50 12.23 -11.75
CA GLU A 90 -11.64 13.52 -11.05
C GLU A 90 -12.05 13.31 -9.59
N GLU A 91 -12.99 12.40 -9.32
CA GLU A 91 -13.39 12.02 -7.96
C GLU A 91 -12.27 11.34 -7.20
N ILE A 92 -11.49 10.46 -7.86
CA ILE A 92 -10.30 9.83 -7.28
C ILE A 92 -9.24 10.89 -6.94
N ALA A 93 -9.05 11.89 -7.82
CA ALA A 93 -8.14 13.00 -7.53
C ALA A 93 -8.63 13.87 -6.36
N GLU A 94 -9.95 14.01 -6.16
CA GLU A 94 -10.48 14.68 -4.97
C GLU A 94 -10.21 13.90 -3.69
N LEU A 95 -10.35 12.57 -3.69
CA LEU A 95 -9.95 11.74 -2.55
C LEU A 95 -8.49 11.99 -2.17
N HIS A 96 -7.60 12.07 -3.17
CA HIS A 96 -6.20 12.39 -2.92
C HIS A 96 -6.03 13.79 -2.32
N ARG A 97 -6.71 14.81 -2.85
CA ARG A 97 -6.63 16.19 -2.31
C ARG A 97 -7.13 16.32 -0.88
N ASP A 98 -8.07 15.46 -0.48
CA ASP A 98 -8.53 15.36 0.90
C ASP A 98 -7.57 14.65 1.85
N GLY A 99 -6.44 14.14 1.33
CA GLY A 99 -5.39 13.49 2.12
C GLY A 99 -5.47 11.97 2.16
N PHE A 100 -6.46 11.35 1.53
CA PHE A 100 -6.53 9.90 1.42
C PHE A 100 -5.41 9.34 0.53
N GLU A 101 -5.06 8.09 0.75
CA GLU A 101 -4.12 7.38 -0.11
C GLU A 101 -4.84 6.76 -1.29
N ILE A 102 -4.23 6.90 -2.47
CA ILE A 102 -4.61 6.17 -3.68
C ILE A 102 -3.59 5.05 -3.87
N GLY A 103 -4.06 3.81 -3.79
CA GLY A 103 -3.28 2.59 -3.99
C GLY A 103 -3.58 1.92 -5.33
N ASN A 104 -2.79 0.93 -5.70
CA ASN A 104 -2.90 0.20 -6.97
C ASN A 104 -3.61 -1.15 -6.76
N HIS A 105 -4.57 -1.47 -7.63
CA HIS A 105 -5.33 -2.74 -7.61
C HIS A 105 -5.31 -3.45 -8.96
N THR A 106 -4.23 -3.26 -9.72
CA THR A 106 -4.08 -3.58 -11.14
C THR A 106 -5.09 -2.86 -12.04
N ARG A 107 -4.72 -2.58 -13.31
CA ARG A 107 -5.63 -1.90 -14.24
C ARG A 107 -6.92 -2.67 -14.45
N ASP A 108 -6.82 -3.97 -14.72
CA ASP A 108 -7.94 -4.80 -15.16
C ASP A 108 -8.50 -5.68 -14.04
N HIS A 109 -8.23 -5.37 -12.76
CA HIS A 109 -8.52 -6.25 -11.62
C HIS A 109 -7.93 -7.65 -11.80
N LEU A 110 -6.72 -7.73 -12.39
CA LEU A 110 -6.06 -8.98 -12.70
C LEU A 110 -5.53 -9.64 -11.41
N GLY A 111 -6.13 -10.74 -10.99
CA GLY A 111 -5.59 -11.60 -9.93
C GLY A 111 -4.25 -12.20 -10.34
N ILE A 112 -3.24 -12.11 -9.48
CA ILE A 112 -1.86 -12.48 -9.82
C ILE A 112 -1.60 -13.95 -9.46
N SER A 113 -1.14 -14.70 -10.44
CA SER A 113 -0.64 -16.07 -10.32
C SER A 113 0.72 -16.18 -10.99
N ASP A 114 1.46 -17.24 -10.74
CA ASP A 114 2.77 -17.47 -11.38
C ASP A 114 2.69 -17.43 -12.92
N ALA A 115 1.53 -17.81 -13.48
CA ALA A 115 1.34 -17.83 -14.94
C ALA A 115 1.21 -16.42 -15.55
N ASN A 116 0.72 -15.43 -14.81
CA ASN A 116 0.47 -14.09 -15.32
C ASN A 116 1.33 -12.98 -14.69
N VAL A 117 2.26 -13.34 -13.81
CA VAL A 117 3.26 -12.39 -13.26
C VAL A 117 3.91 -11.50 -14.33
N PRO A 118 4.25 -11.99 -15.53
CA PRO A 118 4.84 -11.13 -16.58
C PRO A 118 3.95 -9.95 -17.01
N GLN A 119 2.64 -10.01 -16.76
CA GLN A 119 1.70 -8.92 -17.08
C GLN A 119 1.63 -7.85 -15.99
N LEU A 120 2.14 -8.14 -14.78
CA LEU A 120 1.95 -7.27 -13.61
C LEU A 120 2.56 -5.88 -13.81
N ALA A 121 3.74 -5.77 -14.40
CA ALA A 121 4.39 -4.48 -14.62
C ALA A 121 3.50 -3.53 -15.43
N GLU A 122 2.96 -3.99 -16.57
CA GLU A 122 2.02 -3.20 -17.39
C GLU A 122 0.77 -2.79 -16.61
N GLN A 123 0.24 -3.69 -15.79
CA GLN A 123 -0.94 -3.43 -14.95
C GLN A 123 -0.69 -2.34 -13.91
N LEU A 124 0.48 -2.35 -13.28
CA LEU A 124 0.90 -1.35 -12.30
C LEU A 124 1.16 0.00 -12.94
N ASP A 125 1.91 0.02 -14.04
CA ASP A 125 2.26 1.22 -14.79
C ASP A 125 1.02 1.95 -15.31
N ALA A 126 0.02 1.22 -15.79
CA ALA A 126 -1.21 1.83 -16.28
C ALA A 126 -1.93 2.65 -15.19
N ILE A 127 -2.07 2.12 -13.98
CA ILE A 127 -2.67 2.89 -12.85
C ILE A 127 -1.76 4.03 -12.42
N ALA A 128 -0.44 3.82 -12.36
CA ALA A 128 0.51 4.89 -12.01
C ALA A 128 0.48 6.05 -13.02
N GLN A 129 0.37 5.76 -14.32
CA GLN A 129 0.19 6.76 -15.36
C GLN A 129 -1.10 7.54 -15.18
N ARG A 130 -2.23 6.86 -14.93
CA ARG A 130 -3.52 7.53 -14.69
C ARG A 130 -3.46 8.43 -13.45
N CYS A 131 -2.81 7.98 -12.39
CA CYS A 131 -2.55 8.81 -11.22
C CYS A 131 -1.78 10.08 -11.60
N GLN A 132 -0.70 9.97 -12.35
CA GLN A 132 0.10 11.10 -12.80
C GLN A 132 -0.70 12.08 -13.66
N GLU A 133 -1.53 11.59 -14.60
CA GLU A 133 -2.39 12.41 -15.46
C GLU A 133 -3.37 13.27 -14.64
N HIS A 134 -3.75 12.83 -13.44
CA HIS A 134 -4.65 13.50 -12.51
C HIS A 134 -3.96 14.19 -11.32
N GLY A 135 -2.63 14.33 -11.36
CA GLY A 135 -1.86 15.02 -10.32
C GLY A 135 -1.73 14.22 -9.00
N ILE A 136 -1.91 12.92 -9.07
CA ILE A 136 -1.76 12.00 -7.94
C ILE A 136 -0.37 11.37 -8.02
N PRO A 137 0.41 11.30 -6.92
CA PRO A 137 1.68 10.58 -6.90
C PRO A 137 1.53 9.10 -7.27
N ALA A 138 2.59 8.49 -7.80
CA ALA A 138 2.60 7.04 -8.04
C ALA A 138 2.24 6.26 -6.78
N PRO A 139 1.37 5.24 -6.87
CA PRO A 139 0.97 4.43 -5.73
C PRO A 139 2.16 3.73 -5.08
N VAL A 140 2.19 3.74 -3.74
CA VAL A 140 3.21 3.04 -2.93
C VAL A 140 2.63 1.85 -2.17
N SER A 141 1.33 1.63 -2.30
CA SER A 141 0.60 0.51 -1.71
C SER A 141 -0.18 -0.24 -2.79
N PHE A 142 -0.31 -1.54 -2.60
CA PHE A 142 -0.98 -2.45 -3.51
C PHE A 142 -2.01 -3.30 -2.75
N ALA A 143 -3.12 -3.65 -3.39
CA ALA A 143 -4.00 -4.72 -2.93
C ALA A 143 -4.03 -5.84 -3.97
N TRP A 144 -3.94 -7.08 -3.49
CA TRP A 144 -3.98 -8.27 -4.35
C TRP A 144 -5.41 -8.52 -4.83
N PRO A 145 -5.71 -8.36 -6.15
CA PRO A 145 -7.04 -8.59 -6.66
C PRO A 145 -7.51 -10.03 -6.44
N GLY A 146 -8.73 -10.19 -5.96
CA GLY A 146 -9.30 -11.52 -5.66
C GLY A 146 -8.50 -12.32 -4.63
N ASN A 147 -7.62 -11.67 -3.83
CA ASN A 147 -6.67 -12.31 -2.90
C ASN A 147 -5.70 -13.30 -3.55
N ALA A 148 -5.55 -13.26 -4.88
CA ALA A 148 -4.61 -14.09 -5.61
C ALA A 148 -3.20 -13.53 -5.48
N THR A 149 -2.30 -14.27 -4.84
CA THR A 149 -0.93 -13.84 -4.54
C THR A 149 0.10 -14.74 -5.19
N SER A 150 1.24 -14.16 -5.62
CA SER A 150 2.40 -14.90 -6.10
C SER A 150 3.68 -14.31 -5.52
N LEU A 151 4.55 -15.13 -4.95
CA LEU A 151 5.85 -14.69 -4.46
C LEU A 151 6.75 -14.21 -5.60
N GLN A 152 6.55 -14.71 -6.83
CA GLN A 152 7.29 -14.30 -8.01
C GLN A 152 6.99 -12.84 -8.42
N ALA A 153 5.89 -12.26 -7.93
CA ALA A 153 5.53 -10.86 -8.16
C ALA A 153 6.32 -9.86 -7.29
N PHE A 154 6.94 -10.30 -6.19
CA PHE A 154 7.60 -9.41 -5.23
C PHE A 154 8.67 -8.51 -5.84
N PRO A 155 9.60 -9.01 -6.69
CA PRO A 155 10.59 -8.14 -7.33
C PRO A 155 9.92 -7.03 -8.15
N ILE A 156 8.88 -7.36 -8.91
CA ILE A 156 8.15 -6.39 -9.74
C ILE A 156 7.46 -5.33 -8.88
N LEU A 157 6.77 -5.74 -7.81
CA LEU A 157 6.14 -4.79 -6.87
C LEU A 157 7.17 -3.83 -6.26
N LYS A 158 8.33 -4.34 -5.83
CA LYS A 158 9.42 -3.53 -5.26
C LYS A 158 10.02 -2.56 -6.29
N GLU A 159 10.25 -3.01 -7.51
CA GLU A 159 10.76 -2.20 -8.61
C GLU A 159 9.81 -1.03 -8.94
N HIS A 160 8.50 -1.23 -8.82
CA HIS A 160 7.48 -0.18 -8.97
C HIS A 160 7.25 0.64 -7.69
N GLY A 161 8.11 0.52 -6.68
CA GLY A 161 8.05 1.33 -5.45
C GLY A 161 6.97 0.94 -4.46
N ILE A 162 6.33 -0.22 -4.64
CA ILE A 162 5.33 -0.72 -3.68
C ILE A 162 6.03 -1.12 -2.39
N ARG A 163 5.60 -0.54 -1.28
CA ARG A 163 6.13 -0.79 0.07
C ARG A 163 5.30 -1.79 0.84
N PHE A 164 3.99 -1.73 0.66
CA PHE A 164 3.04 -2.60 1.35
C PHE A 164 2.02 -3.14 0.37
N ALA A 165 1.74 -4.45 0.48
CA ALA A 165 0.71 -5.09 -0.32
C ALA A 165 -0.24 -5.89 0.58
N ARG A 166 -1.55 -5.55 0.54
CA ARG A 166 -2.59 -6.15 1.35
C ARG A 166 -3.28 -7.29 0.60
N ARG A 167 -3.39 -8.43 1.24
CA ARG A 167 -4.25 -9.55 0.88
C ARG A 167 -5.46 -9.64 1.82
N GLY A 168 -6.45 -10.46 1.50
CA GLY A 168 -7.57 -10.74 2.41
C GLY A 168 -7.19 -11.68 3.56
N GLY A 169 -8.20 -12.37 4.11
CA GLY A 169 -8.02 -13.35 5.17
C GLY A 169 -7.55 -14.73 4.69
N ALA A 170 -7.63 -15.00 3.39
CA ALA A 170 -7.09 -16.23 2.80
C ALA A 170 -5.56 -16.20 2.76
N PRO A 171 -4.87 -17.35 2.84
CA PRO A 171 -5.46 -18.71 2.90
C PRO A 171 -5.77 -19.22 4.31
N GLU A 172 -5.65 -18.40 5.36
CA GLU A 172 -5.92 -18.84 6.75
C GLU A 172 -7.41 -19.08 6.99
N TYR A 173 -8.27 -18.26 6.41
CA TYR A 173 -9.71 -18.38 6.48
C TYR A 173 -10.33 -18.49 5.08
N PRO A 174 -11.49 -19.19 4.94
CA PRO A 174 -12.26 -19.13 3.70
C PRO A 174 -12.61 -17.68 3.33
N TYR A 175 -12.52 -17.36 2.04
CA TYR A 175 -12.76 -16.01 1.54
C TYR A 175 -14.15 -15.45 1.94
N GLU A 176 -15.18 -16.30 1.94
CA GLU A 176 -16.57 -15.93 2.19
C GLU A 176 -16.84 -15.54 3.65
N GLU A 177 -16.00 -15.97 4.58
CA GLU A 177 -16.15 -15.63 5.99
C GLU A 177 -15.81 -14.18 6.30
N GLY A 178 -14.98 -13.53 5.46
CA GLY A 178 -14.48 -12.20 5.71
C GLY A 178 -13.59 -12.08 6.94
N ARG A 179 -13.17 -13.19 7.54
CA ARG A 179 -12.28 -13.23 8.72
C ARG A 179 -10.82 -13.21 8.32
N GLY A 180 -9.96 -12.76 9.22
CA GLY A 180 -8.54 -12.82 9.04
C GLY A 180 -7.77 -12.45 10.31
N PHE A 181 -6.47 -12.29 10.19
CA PHE A 181 -5.55 -11.93 11.26
C PHE A 181 -5.13 -10.47 11.14
N ALA A 182 -4.85 -9.83 12.29
CA ALA A 182 -4.17 -8.54 12.29
C ALA A 182 -2.73 -8.69 11.81
N PHE A 183 -2.24 -7.67 11.10
CA PHE A 183 -0.85 -7.56 10.68
C PHE A 183 0.08 -7.51 11.90
N GLN A 184 1.10 -8.35 11.89
CA GLN A 184 2.14 -8.41 12.89
C GLN A 184 3.48 -7.99 12.27
N PRO A 185 3.97 -6.76 12.53
CA PRO A 185 5.27 -6.32 12.04
C PRO A 185 6.38 -7.32 12.36
N ALA A 186 7.34 -7.46 11.45
CA ALA A 186 8.46 -8.40 11.49
C ALA A 186 8.08 -9.90 11.37
N ALA A 187 6.81 -10.28 11.48
CA ALA A 187 6.35 -11.66 11.24
C ALA A 187 5.65 -11.81 9.89
N ASP A 188 4.73 -10.91 9.58
CA ASP A 188 4.11 -10.85 8.24
C ASP A 188 5.05 -10.15 7.26
N HIS A 189 5.15 -10.69 6.04
CA HIS A 189 5.90 -10.04 4.97
C HIS A 189 5.20 -8.75 4.50
N PRO A 190 5.91 -7.63 4.28
CA PRO A 190 5.32 -6.34 3.87
C PRO A 190 4.46 -6.41 2.61
N LEU A 191 4.74 -7.34 1.71
CA LEU A 191 3.96 -7.56 0.49
C LEU A 191 2.87 -8.64 0.64
N LEU A 192 2.60 -9.14 1.86
CA LEU A 192 1.53 -10.11 2.17
C LEU A 192 0.74 -9.74 3.42
N LEU A 193 0.47 -8.46 3.63
CA LEU A 193 -0.27 -7.99 4.80
C LEU A 193 -1.68 -8.61 4.84
N PRO A 194 -2.06 -9.32 5.92
CA PRO A 194 -3.40 -9.87 6.03
C PRO A 194 -4.43 -8.79 6.36
N SER A 195 -5.66 -8.94 5.87
CA SER A 195 -6.81 -8.20 6.38
C SER A 195 -7.34 -8.88 7.64
N ALA A 196 -7.45 -8.14 8.75
CA ALA A 196 -8.05 -8.64 9.99
C ALA A 196 -9.56 -8.94 9.82
N GLY A 197 -10.16 -8.28 8.85
CA GLY A 197 -11.54 -8.48 8.45
C GLY A 197 -11.83 -7.88 7.10
N ASP A 198 -12.76 -8.49 6.38
CA ASP A 198 -13.28 -8.06 5.08
C ASP A 198 -14.80 -7.96 5.20
N ALA A 199 -15.32 -6.73 5.22
CA ALA A 199 -16.73 -6.48 5.45
C ALA A 199 -17.59 -7.04 4.31
N ARG A 200 -18.58 -7.84 4.69
CA ARG A 200 -19.50 -8.56 3.81
C ARG A 200 -20.95 -8.14 4.08
N PRO A 201 -21.89 -8.40 3.17
CA PRO A 201 -23.29 -8.00 3.35
C PRO A 201 -23.93 -8.49 4.66
N LYS A 202 -23.49 -9.66 5.16
CA LYS A 202 -23.99 -10.27 6.39
C LYS A 202 -23.15 -9.92 7.63
N TRP A 203 -22.10 -9.15 7.48
CA TRP A 203 -21.29 -8.72 8.62
C TRP A 203 -22.10 -7.83 9.53
N THR A 204 -22.11 -8.18 10.81
CA THR A 204 -22.67 -7.35 11.88
C THR A 204 -21.61 -6.44 12.46
N LEU A 205 -22.05 -5.49 13.29
CA LEU A 205 -21.12 -4.66 14.08
C LEU A 205 -20.23 -5.53 14.99
N ASP A 206 -20.71 -6.65 15.52
CA ASP A 206 -19.90 -7.54 16.36
C ASP A 206 -18.76 -8.20 15.55
N ASN A 207 -18.99 -8.60 14.30
CA ASN A 207 -17.91 -9.09 13.43
C ASN A 207 -16.83 -8.02 13.22
N PHE A 208 -17.26 -6.79 12.98
CA PHE A 208 -16.34 -5.64 12.83
C PHE A 208 -15.55 -5.36 14.11
N ILE A 209 -16.23 -5.38 15.27
CA ILE A 209 -15.60 -5.18 16.57
C ILE A 209 -14.54 -6.24 16.82
N LEU A 210 -14.83 -7.51 16.57
CA LEU A 210 -13.89 -8.62 16.73
C LEU A 210 -12.64 -8.42 15.85
N ALA A 211 -12.81 -7.96 14.60
CA ALA A 211 -11.69 -7.68 13.71
C ALA A 211 -10.86 -6.49 14.21
N ALA A 212 -11.51 -5.36 14.59
CA ALA A 212 -10.84 -4.16 15.07
C ALA A 212 -10.09 -4.39 16.40
N GLN A 213 -10.64 -5.19 17.31
CA GLN A 213 -10.04 -5.52 18.61
C GLN A 213 -8.75 -6.34 18.51
N GLN A 214 -8.42 -6.89 17.33
CA GLN A 214 -7.11 -7.50 17.10
C GLN A 214 -5.96 -6.48 17.09
N ALA A 215 -6.25 -5.17 16.97
CA ALA A 215 -5.28 -4.06 17.03
C ALA A 215 -4.76 -3.85 18.45
N ARG A 216 -3.96 -4.78 18.95
CA ARG A 216 -3.36 -4.78 20.29
C ARG A 216 -2.05 -5.56 20.34
N GLY A 217 -1.21 -5.25 21.32
CA GLY A 217 0.04 -5.98 21.54
C GLY A 217 0.98 -5.88 20.34
N GLY A 218 1.16 -4.68 19.77
CA GLY A 218 2.05 -4.44 18.63
C GLY A 218 1.50 -4.88 17.28
N ARG A 219 0.21 -5.22 17.17
CA ARG A 219 -0.46 -5.62 15.92
C ARG A 219 -1.37 -4.52 15.39
N VAL A 220 -1.54 -4.48 14.05
CA VAL A 220 -2.38 -3.50 13.35
C VAL A 220 -3.56 -4.22 12.70
N ALA A 221 -4.79 -3.80 12.98
CA ALA A 221 -5.94 -4.34 12.27
C ALA A 221 -6.13 -3.62 10.94
N ILE A 222 -5.87 -4.31 9.83
CA ILE A 222 -6.19 -3.83 8.49
C ILE A 222 -7.60 -4.30 8.16
N LEU A 223 -8.50 -3.37 7.90
CA LEU A 223 -9.91 -3.65 7.64
C LEU A 223 -10.20 -3.37 6.17
N GLN A 224 -10.70 -4.39 5.49
CA GLN A 224 -11.01 -4.36 4.06
C GLN A 224 -12.50 -4.10 3.85
N PHE A 225 -12.79 -3.20 2.93
CA PHE A 225 -14.12 -2.90 2.42
C PHE A 225 -14.08 -2.88 0.90
N HIS A 226 -15.23 -3.12 0.29
CA HIS A 226 -15.54 -2.75 -1.07
C HIS A 226 -16.50 -1.55 -1.03
N GLY A 227 -17.51 -1.47 -1.88
CA GLY A 227 -18.46 -0.36 -1.81
C GLY A 227 -19.37 -0.38 -0.56
N ALA A 228 -19.79 0.81 -0.11
CA ALA A 228 -20.77 1.00 0.96
C ALA A 228 -21.91 1.95 0.51
N PRO A 229 -22.93 1.44 -0.26
CA PRO A 229 -23.04 0.10 -0.79
C PRO A 229 -22.14 -0.12 -2.02
N ASP A 230 -21.90 -1.38 -2.37
CA ASP A 230 -21.41 -1.78 -3.68
C ASP A 230 -22.62 -2.23 -4.52
N THR A 231 -22.97 -1.41 -5.50
CA THR A 231 -24.13 -1.68 -6.34
C THR A 231 -23.82 -2.60 -7.51
N ALA A 232 -22.55 -2.63 -7.93
CA ALA A 232 -22.06 -3.53 -8.97
C ALA A 232 -21.76 -4.95 -8.43
N HIS A 233 -21.30 -5.07 -7.16
CA HIS A 233 -20.84 -6.32 -6.57
C HIS A 233 -21.54 -6.59 -5.23
N ASN A 234 -22.80 -6.94 -5.28
CA ASN A 234 -23.64 -7.14 -4.09
C ASN A 234 -23.06 -8.11 -3.05
N TRP A 235 -22.25 -9.09 -3.47
CA TRP A 235 -21.66 -10.11 -2.57
C TRP A 235 -20.52 -9.59 -1.69
N VAL A 236 -19.96 -8.42 -1.99
CA VAL A 236 -18.93 -7.73 -1.19
C VAL A 236 -19.43 -6.40 -0.61
N SER A 237 -20.67 -6.04 -0.88
CA SER A 237 -21.28 -4.78 -0.45
C SER A 237 -21.39 -4.68 1.08
N THR A 238 -21.07 -3.52 1.63
CA THR A 238 -21.35 -3.17 3.01
C THR A 238 -22.59 -2.28 3.08
N PRO A 239 -23.67 -2.67 3.80
CA PRO A 239 -24.83 -1.79 3.97
C PRO A 239 -24.43 -0.47 4.64
N GLN A 240 -24.96 0.66 4.16
CA GLN A 240 -24.67 1.99 4.70
C GLN A 240 -24.82 2.09 6.21
N PRO A 241 -25.94 1.63 6.84
CA PRO A 241 -26.09 1.70 8.29
C PRO A 241 -25.00 0.92 9.04
N ASN A 242 -24.55 -0.21 8.49
CA ASN A 242 -23.48 -1.01 9.10
C ASN A 242 -22.15 -0.27 9.01
N PHE A 243 -21.85 0.34 7.85
CA PHE A 243 -20.64 1.14 7.68
C PHE A 243 -20.62 2.34 8.63
N GLU A 244 -21.74 3.08 8.76
CA GLU A 244 -21.86 4.17 9.73
C GLU A 244 -21.61 3.70 11.17
N ALA A 245 -22.22 2.59 11.57
CA ALA A 245 -22.03 2.02 12.90
C ALA A 245 -20.57 1.62 13.16
N ASN A 246 -19.90 1.03 12.15
CA ASN A 246 -18.49 0.65 12.21
C ASN A 246 -17.60 1.89 12.42
N MET A 247 -17.79 2.96 11.64
CA MET A 247 -17.00 4.19 11.77
C MET A 247 -17.26 4.89 13.08
N HIS A 248 -18.52 4.94 13.52
CA HIS A 248 -18.88 5.49 14.82
C HIS A 248 -18.24 4.71 15.97
N TYR A 249 -18.20 3.37 15.88
CA TYR A 249 -17.52 2.54 16.87
C TYR A 249 -16.03 2.91 16.99
N LEU A 250 -15.30 3.01 15.87
CA LEU A 250 -13.89 3.40 15.89
C LEU A 250 -13.70 4.77 16.54
N ALA A 251 -14.53 5.75 16.15
CA ALA A 251 -14.44 7.12 16.66
C ALA A 251 -14.68 7.20 18.18
N THR A 252 -15.71 6.51 18.69
CA THR A 252 -16.10 6.58 20.11
C THR A 252 -15.24 5.73 21.04
N HIS A 253 -14.50 4.75 20.49
CA HIS A 253 -13.64 3.85 21.27
C HIS A 253 -12.15 4.21 21.18
N GLY A 254 -11.82 5.38 20.63
CA GLY A 254 -10.44 5.91 20.65
C GLY A 254 -9.48 5.15 19.73
N TYR A 255 -9.95 4.61 18.63
CA TYR A 255 -9.08 4.02 17.61
C TYR A 255 -8.35 5.11 16.83
N LYS A 256 -7.06 4.87 16.56
CA LYS A 256 -6.29 5.65 15.59
C LYS A 256 -6.44 5.00 14.23
N VAL A 257 -6.98 5.75 13.27
CA VAL A 257 -7.28 5.27 11.93
C VAL A 257 -6.38 5.96 10.91
N ILE A 258 -5.61 5.19 10.16
CA ILE A 258 -4.59 5.68 9.23
C ILE A 258 -4.75 5.05 7.83
N ALA A 259 -4.09 5.65 6.83
CA ALA A 259 -3.91 5.04 5.53
C ALA A 259 -2.79 3.98 5.57
N LEU A 260 -2.76 3.07 4.59
CA LEU A 260 -1.77 1.98 4.54
C LEU A 260 -0.34 2.52 4.39
N ARG A 261 -0.13 3.58 3.60
CA ARG A 261 1.20 4.22 3.47
C ARG A 261 1.78 4.67 4.81
N ASP A 262 0.92 5.03 5.77
CA ASP A 262 1.33 5.54 7.08
C ASP A 262 1.87 4.44 8.01
N LEU A 263 1.69 3.16 7.64
CA LEU A 263 2.37 2.05 8.30
C LEU A 263 3.89 2.21 8.28
N SER A 264 4.44 2.94 7.31
CA SER A 264 5.86 3.26 7.24
C SER A 264 6.39 4.01 8.48
N ASN A 265 5.52 4.59 9.31
CA ASN A 265 5.91 5.16 10.59
C ASN A 265 6.15 4.10 11.68
N TYR A 266 5.57 2.90 11.54
CA TYR A 266 5.53 1.84 12.55
C TYR A 266 6.25 0.56 12.12
N ALA A 267 6.26 0.26 10.84
CA ALA A 267 6.87 -0.93 10.26
C ALA A 267 7.84 -0.56 9.15
N ASP A 268 8.94 -1.29 9.07
CA ASP A 268 9.88 -1.12 7.97
C ASP A 268 9.50 -2.08 6.84
N SER A 269 9.18 -1.52 5.67
CA SER A 269 8.85 -2.30 4.48
C SER A 269 10.06 -3.03 3.86
N GLN A 270 11.27 -2.77 4.36
CA GLN A 270 12.49 -3.47 3.95
C GLN A 270 12.83 -4.64 4.90
N THR A 271 12.18 -4.73 6.06
CA THR A 271 12.35 -5.85 6.99
C THR A 271 11.43 -6.98 6.56
N GLU A 272 12.02 -8.04 6.01
CA GLU A 272 11.32 -9.20 5.47
C GLU A 272 11.66 -10.44 6.29
N PRO A 273 10.67 -11.30 6.61
CA PRO A 273 10.95 -12.61 7.20
C PRO A 273 11.70 -13.49 6.17
N ALA A 274 12.56 -14.36 6.65
CA ALA A 274 13.34 -15.28 5.80
C ALA A 274 12.43 -16.19 4.94
N ASP A 275 11.29 -16.60 5.46
CA ASP A 275 10.22 -17.29 4.72
C ASP A 275 8.95 -16.42 4.77
N PRO A 276 8.52 -15.86 3.63
CA PRO A 276 7.31 -15.06 3.54
C PRO A 276 6.03 -15.78 3.96
N MET A 277 6.02 -17.11 3.91
CA MET A 277 4.85 -17.94 4.19
C MET A 277 4.84 -18.51 5.61
N ALA A 278 5.91 -18.37 6.39
CA ALA A 278 6.06 -19.01 7.70
C ALA A 278 4.90 -18.72 8.65
N ILE A 279 4.56 -17.45 8.84
CA ILE A 279 3.46 -17.02 9.74
C ILE A 279 2.08 -17.48 9.24
N ILE A 280 1.89 -17.56 7.93
CA ILE A 280 0.65 -18.04 7.30
C ILE A 280 0.46 -19.53 7.63
N HIS A 281 1.52 -20.34 7.44
CA HIS A 281 1.48 -21.78 7.78
C HIS A 281 1.27 -22.02 9.27
N GLU A 282 1.92 -21.22 10.13
CA GLU A 282 1.72 -21.28 11.58
C GLU A 282 0.25 -21.03 11.95
N ARG A 283 -0.34 -19.94 11.44
CA ARG A 283 -1.76 -19.60 11.68
C ARG A 283 -2.71 -20.69 11.20
N GLN A 284 -2.46 -21.25 10.00
CA GLN A 284 -3.25 -22.36 9.48
C GLN A 284 -3.15 -23.62 10.35
N SER A 285 -1.99 -23.89 10.95
CA SER A 285 -1.82 -25.06 11.84
C SER A 285 -2.65 -24.91 13.11
N VAL A 286 -2.66 -23.70 13.71
CA VAL A 286 -3.46 -23.41 14.91
C VAL A 286 -4.98 -23.52 14.66
N LEU A 287 -5.44 -23.14 13.47
CA LEU A 287 -6.86 -23.19 13.12
C LEU A 287 -7.40 -24.62 12.87
N LYS A 288 -6.52 -25.60 12.64
CA LYS A 288 -6.89 -27.01 12.41
C LYS A 288 -7.10 -27.79 13.71
N HIS A 289 -6.74 -27.21 14.86
CA HIS A 289 -6.87 -27.77 16.19
C HIS A 289 -7.91 -27.04 17.04
#